data_7e95b9660dd9aadde4d48a29045d9032
#
_entry.id   7e95b9660dd9aadde4d48a29045d9032
#
_cell.length_a   1.000
_cell.length_b   1.000
_cell.length_c   1.000
_cell.angle_alpha   90.00
_cell.angle_beta   90.00
_cell.angle_gamma   90.00
#
_symmetry.space_group_name_H-M   'P 1'
#
loop_
_entity.id
_entity.type
_entity.pdbx_description
1 polymer ?
#
loop_
_entity_poly.entity_id
_entity_poly.type
_entity_poly.pdbx_seq_one_letter_code
_entity_poly.pdbx_strand_id
1 'polypeptide(L)'
;MASLIIRPASLSDAADLGIIHYQSWLQTYTGLIDPDFLSLLSAQRSQQRFEAEGCKLFLIALVDGSPAGFCHYCKSRDPDADSLTGEIQAIYLLQEYQHQGIGKALMLYAFDELKKLGMNRVSLWALESNTAAHCFYTKMGFTPDGARKQDPVGAEIRFSLTFSGLG
;
A
#
# COMPACT_ATOMS: atom_id res chain seq x y z
N MET A 1 -21.45 -0.55 16.46
CA MET A 1 -20.03 -0.43 16.03
C MET A 1 -19.90 -0.87 14.58
N ALA A 2 -19.12 -0.14 13.82
CA ALA A 2 -18.84 -0.51 12.42
C ALA A 2 -18.10 -1.85 12.34
N SER A 3 -18.51 -2.69 11.40
CA SER A 3 -17.88 -4.00 11.15
C SER A 3 -16.73 -3.83 10.17
N LEU A 4 -15.52 -4.17 10.58
CA LEU A 4 -14.33 -4.18 9.71
C LEU A 4 -14.02 -5.63 9.28
N ILE A 5 -13.94 -5.83 7.96
CA ILE A 5 -13.47 -7.08 7.36
C ILE A 5 -12.25 -6.78 6.52
N ILE A 6 -11.17 -7.53 6.74
CA ILE A 6 -10.00 -7.55 5.86
C ILE A 6 -9.82 -8.95 5.34
N ARG A 7 -9.69 -9.08 4.02
CA ARG A 7 -9.55 -10.37 3.35
C ARG A 7 -8.71 -10.25 2.08
N PRO A 8 -8.16 -11.35 1.57
CA PRO A 8 -7.60 -11.35 0.23
C PRO A 8 -8.64 -10.90 -0.80
N ALA A 9 -8.21 -10.10 -1.76
CA ALA A 9 -9.06 -9.65 -2.86
C ALA A 9 -9.12 -10.71 -3.96
N SER A 10 -10.17 -10.65 -4.75
CA SER A 10 -10.38 -11.49 -5.93
C SER A 10 -10.66 -10.61 -7.14
N LEU A 11 -10.79 -11.21 -8.33
CA LEU A 11 -11.13 -10.49 -9.55
C LEU A 11 -12.42 -9.68 -9.43
N SER A 12 -13.38 -10.15 -8.64
CA SER A 12 -14.65 -9.45 -8.41
C SER A 12 -14.46 -8.13 -7.63
N ASP A 13 -13.33 -7.94 -6.98
CA ASP A 13 -13.01 -6.70 -6.25
C ASP A 13 -12.30 -5.66 -7.12
N ALA A 14 -11.94 -5.98 -8.35
CA ALA A 14 -11.08 -5.12 -9.18
C ALA A 14 -11.65 -3.72 -9.40
N ALA A 15 -12.97 -3.60 -9.57
CA ALA A 15 -13.63 -2.30 -9.72
C ALA A 15 -13.48 -1.46 -8.45
N ASP A 16 -13.69 -2.04 -7.28
CA ASP A 16 -13.55 -1.37 -5.99
C ASP A 16 -12.10 -0.98 -5.72
N LEU A 17 -11.14 -1.88 -6.01
CA LEU A 17 -9.72 -1.58 -5.92
C LEU A 17 -9.33 -0.41 -6.81
N GLY A 18 -9.86 -0.36 -8.02
CA GLY A 18 -9.63 0.73 -8.97
C GLY A 18 -10.14 2.07 -8.46
N ILE A 19 -11.34 2.09 -7.88
CA ILE A 19 -11.95 3.29 -7.28
C ILE A 19 -11.12 3.77 -6.09
N ILE A 20 -10.77 2.87 -5.17
CA ILE A 20 -9.94 3.21 -4.00
C ILE A 20 -8.60 3.80 -4.46
N HIS A 21 -7.94 3.16 -5.41
CA HIS A 21 -6.65 3.62 -5.93
C HIS A 21 -6.76 5.04 -6.48
N TYR A 22 -7.72 5.26 -7.37
CA TYR A 22 -7.91 6.57 -8.03
C TYR A 22 -8.25 7.66 -7.02
N GLN A 23 -9.25 7.43 -6.17
CA GLN A 23 -9.67 8.44 -5.19
C GLN A 23 -8.58 8.72 -4.15
N SER A 24 -7.89 7.68 -3.68
CA SER A 24 -6.79 7.84 -2.72
C SER A 24 -5.62 8.63 -3.31
N TRP A 25 -5.30 8.42 -4.59
CA TRP A 25 -4.28 9.20 -5.27
C TRP A 25 -4.66 10.68 -5.37
N LEU A 26 -5.90 10.98 -5.74
CA LEU A 26 -6.37 12.36 -5.78
C LEU A 26 -6.33 13.01 -4.40
N GLN A 27 -6.80 12.31 -3.37
CA GLN A 27 -6.84 12.81 -1.99
C GLN A 27 -5.43 13.03 -1.42
N THR A 28 -4.50 12.13 -1.72
CA THR A 28 -3.15 12.14 -1.14
C THR A 28 -2.22 13.10 -1.88
N TYR A 29 -2.23 13.08 -3.21
CA TYR A 29 -1.19 13.69 -4.02
C TYR A 29 -1.58 15.01 -4.68
N THR A 30 -2.84 15.43 -4.60
CA THR A 30 -3.23 16.77 -5.04
C THR A 30 -2.43 17.82 -4.26
N GLY A 31 -1.69 18.67 -5.00
CA GLY A 31 -0.78 19.64 -4.40
C GLY A 31 0.63 19.12 -4.09
N LEU A 32 0.89 17.81 -4.19
CA LEU A 32 2.21 17.21 -3.98
C LEU A 32 2.91 16.81 -5.27
N ILE A 33 2.15 16.49 -6.32
CA ILE A 33 2.68 16.07 -7.62
C ILE A 33 2.03 16.89 -8.74
N ASP A 34 2.60 16.78 -9.96
CA ASP A 34 2.14 17.49 -11.13
C ASP A 34 0.66 17.20 -11.43
N PRO A 35 -0.22 18.21 -11.54
CA PRO A 35 -1.62 18.03 -11.90
C PRO A 35 -1.82 17.31 -13.24
N ASP A 36 -0.93 17.50 -14.20
CA ASP A 36 -1.02 16.83 -15.50
C ASP A 36 -0.86 15.31 -15.35
N PHE A 37 0.02 14.88 -14.46
CA PHE A 37 0.14 13.45 -14.15
C PHE A 37 -1.14 12.89 -13.53
N LEU A 38 -1.74 13.61 -12.55
CA LEU A 38 -2.99 13.20 -11.91
C LEU A 38 -4.13 13.10 -12.92
N SER A 39 -4.15 13.97 -13.94
CA SER A 39 -5.18 13.97 -14.98
C SER A 39 -5.17 12.71 -15.87
N LEU A 40 -4.05 11.98 -15.90
CA LEU A 40 -3.91 10.74 -16.66
C LEU A 40 -4.49 9.54 -15.90
N LEU A 41 -4.78 9.67 -14.62
CA LEU A 41 -5.31 8.59 -13.80
C LEU A 41 -6.81 8.44 -14.00
N SER A 42 -7.31 7.22 -13.84
CA SER A 42 -8.74 6.93 -13.77
C SER A 42 -8.97 5.62 -13.00
N ALA A 43 -10.13 5.51 -12.39
CA ALA A 43 -10.54 4.27 -11.72
C ALA A 43 -10.56 3.09 -12.70
N GLN A 44 -11.00 3.31 -13.93
CA GLN A 44 -11.07 2.27 -14.96
C GLN A 44 -9.69 1.76 -15.36
N ARG A 45 -8.70 2.63 -15.53
CA ARG A 45 -7.31 2.22 -15.84
C ARG A 45 -6.70 1.40 -14.70
N SER A 46 -6.94 1.82 -13.46
CA SER A 46 -6.48 1.07 -12.30
C SER A 46 -7.14 -0.30 -12.21
N GLN A 47 -8.46 -0.36 -12.44
CA GLN A 47 -9.20 -1.62 -12.49
C GLN A 47 -8.63 -2.57 -13.53
N GLN A 48 -8.43 -2.11 -14.76
CA GLN A 48 -7.89 -2.92 -15.85
C GLN A 48 -6.51 -3.48 -15.52
N ARG A 49 -5.65 -2.65 -14.90
CA ARG A 49 -4.33 -3.10 -14.47
C ARG A 49 -4.42 -4.19 -13.40
N PHE A 50 -5.26 -4.01 -12.41
CA PHE A 50 -5.44 -4.99 -11.33
C PHE A 50 -6.07 -6.29 -11.84
N GLU A 51 -7.02 -6.20 -12.78
CA GLU A 51 -7.57 -7.38 -13.47
C GLU A 51 -6.50 -8.17 -14.22
N ALA A 52 -5.62 -7.46 -14.94
CA ALA A 52 -4.52 -8.09 -15.67
C ALA A 52 -3.54 -8.82 -14.74
N GLU A 53 -3.36 -8.32 -13.53
CA GLU A 53 -2.55 -8.95 -12.48
C GLU A 53 -3.31 -10.04 -11.72
N GLY A 54 -4.59 -10.24 -12.00
CA GLY A 54 -5.46 -11.22 -11.34
C GLY A 54 -5.82 -10.86 -9.91
N CYS A 55 -5.66 -9.60 -9.50
CA CYS A 55 -5.84 -9.11 -8.13
C CYS A 55 -5.06 -9.93 -7.09
N LYS A 56 -3.94 -10.52 -7.51
CA LYS A 56 -3.11 -11.37 -6.63
C LYS A 56 -2.34 -10.53 -5.63
N LEU A 57 -2.23 -11.04 -4.41
CA LEU A 57 -1.50 -10.40 -3.31
C LEU A 57 -2.06 -9.02 -2.93
N PHE A 58 -3.35 -8.81 -3.21
CA PHE A 58 -4.09 -7.66 -2.69
C PHE A 58 -4.94 -8.08 -1.49
N LEU A 59 -4.97 -7.20 -0.49
CA LEU A 59 -5.91 -7.28 0.63
C LEU A 59 -6.89 -6.13 0.50
N ILE A 60 -8.17 -6.39 0.68
CA ILE A 60 -9.21 -5.36 0.69
C ILE A 60 -9.79 -5.21 2.09
N ALA A 61 -9.99 -3.97 2.51
CA ALA A 61 -10.68 -3.64 3.75
C ALA A 61 -12.08 -3.14 3.43
N LEU A 62 -13.07 -3.73 4.11
CA LEU A 62 -14.48 -3.37 3.99
C LEU A 62 -14.99 -2.90 5.35
N VAL A 63 -15.66 -1.77 5.38
CA VAL A 63 -16.35 -1.25 6.58
C VAL A 63 -17.85 -1.28 6.32
N ASP A 64 -18.56 -2.06 7.11
CA ASP A 64 -20.00 -2.31 6.92
C ASP A 64 -20.32 -2.72 5.46
N GLY A 65 -19.45 -3.52 4.87
CA GLY A 65 -19.58 -4.00 3.49
C GLY A 65 -19.13 -3.02 2.41
N SER A 66 -18.74 -1.80 2.77
CA SER A 66 -18.29 -0.78 1.81
C SER A 66 -16.76 -0.80 1.70
N PRO A 67 -16.22 -0.76 0.46
CA PRO A 67 -14.77 -0.71 0.25
C PRO A 67 -14.15 0.53 0.90
N ALA A 68 -13.14 0.32 1.75
CA ALA A 68 -12.50 1.39 2.51
C ALA A 68 -11.03 1.61 2.13
N GLY A 69 -10.34 0.55 1.76
CA GLY A 69 -8.92 0.62 1.45
C GLY A 69 -8.37 -0.71 0.97
N PHE A 70 -7.11 -0.71 0.55
CA PHE A 70 -6.41 -1.94 0.17
C PHE A 70 -4.93 -1.88 0.49
N CYS A 71 -4.30 -3.04 0.52
CA CYS A 71 -2.86 -3.20 0.59
C CYS A 71 -2.42 -4.19 -0.48
N HIS A 72 -1.41 -3.83 -1.25
CA HIS A 72 -0.76 -4.70 -2.22
C HIS A 72 0.63 -5.02 -1.72
N TYR A 73 0.90 -6.29 -1.45
CA TYR A 73 2.20 -6.78 -0.99
C TYR A 73 2.77 -7.75 -2.01
N CYS A 74 4.09 -7.90 -2.01
CA CYS A 74 4.77 -8.80 -2.92
C CYS A 74 6.16 -9.13 -2.39
N LYS A 75 6.89 -10.02 -3.09
CA LYS A 75 8.34 -10.13 -2.94
C LYS A 75 8.98 -8.83 -3.42
N SER A 76 10.02 -8.38 -2.74
CA SER A 76 10.68 -7.13 -3.12
C SER A 76 11.15 -7.15 -4.57
N ARG A 77 10.89 -6.04 -5.25
CA ARG A 77 11.32 -5.78 -6.63
C ARG A 77 12.62 -5.00 -6.69
N ASP A 78 13.16 -4.62 -5.54
CA ASP A 78 14.40 -3.85 -5.47
C ASP A 78 15.60 -4.73 -5.85
N PRO A 79 16.52 -4.22 -6.70
CA PRO A 79 17.67 -5.00 -7.17
C PRO A 79 18.67 -5.32 -6.05
N ASP A 80 18.68 -4.56 -4.96
CA ASP A 80 19.55 -4.78 -3.79
C ASP A 80 18.91 -5.65 -2.70
N ALA A 81 17.66 -6.10 -2.90
CA ALA A 81 16.96 -6.94 -1.94
C ALA A 81 17.39 -8.40 -2.04
N ASP A 82 17.49 -9.05 -0.87
CA ASP A 82 17.69 -10.51 -0.82
C ASP A 82 16.36 -11.25 -1.03
N SER A 83 16.44 -12.58 -1.09
CA SER A 83 15.28 -13.44 -1.33
C SER A 83 14.28 -13.49 -0.17
N LEU A 84 14.64 -12.95 1.00
CA LEU A 84 13.83 -12.94 2.21
C LEU A 84 13.18 -11.59 2.48
N THR A 85 13.26 -10.66 1.52
CA THR A 85 12.68 -9.33 1.62
C THR A 85 11.37 -9.24 0.86
N GLY A 86 10.31 -8.89 1.57
CA GLY A 86 9.02 -8.52 0.99
C GLY A 86 8.92 -7.02 0.74
N GLU A 87 7.84 -6.62 0.09
CA GLU A 87 7.55 -5.22 -0.20
C GLU A 87 6.06 -4.93 0.00
N ILE A 88 5.77 -3.81 0.64
CA ILE A 88 4.44 -3.20 0.57
C ILE A 88 4.47 -2.29 -0.65
N GLN A 89 3.90 -2.78 -1.75
CA GLN A 89 3.91 -2.07 -3.02
C GLN A 89 2.97 -0.87 -3.00
N ALA A 90 1.83 -1.01 -2.32
CA ALA A 90 0.84 0.05 -2.16
C ALA A 90 0.00 -0.19 -0.92
N ILE A 91 -0.34 0.86 -0.21
CA ILE A 91 -1.36 0.84 0.83
C ILE A 91 -2.14 2.15 0.75
N TYR A 92 -3.44 2.04 0.54
CA TYR A 92 -4.33 3.20 0.38
C TYR A 92 -5.60 3.02 1.19
N LEU A 93 -6.04 4.11 1.78
CA LEU A 93 -7.27 4.18 2.56
C LEU A 93 -8.01 5.44 2.16
N LEU A 94 -9.29 5.32 1.84
CA LEU A 94 -10.12 6.48 1.55
C LEU A 94 -10.17 7.40 2.76
N GLN A 95 -10.19 8.70 2.52
CA GLN A 95 -10.01 9.73 3.55
C GLN A 95 -11.01 9.58 4.70
N GLU A 96 -12.26 9.25 4.40
CA GLU A 96 -13.31 9.07 5.40
C GLU A 96 -13.08 7.90 6.35
N TYR A 97 -12.19 6.98 6.00
CA TYR A 97 -11.85 5.80 6.80
C TYR A 97 -10.49 5.91 7.51
N GLN A 98 -9.79 7.02 7.31
CA GLN A 98 -8.49 7.23 7.95
C GLN A 98 -8.63 7.48 9.46
N HIS A 99 -7.53 7.31 10.19
CA HIS A 99 -7.44 7.55 11.63
C HIS A 99 -8.39 6.70 12.49
N GLN A 100 -8.80 5.52 11.99
CA GLN A 100 -9.68 4.58 12.68
C GLN A 100 -9.01 3.22 12.92
N GLY A 101 -7.69 3.12 12.69
CA GLY A 101 -6.94 1.89 12.89
C GLY A 101 -6.99 0.90 11.72
N ILE A 102 -7.69 1.22 10.63
CA ILE A 102 -7.86 0.32 9.48
C ILE A 102 -6.54 0.13 8.73
N GLY A 103 -5.78 1.21 8.53
CA GLY A 103 -4.47 1.13 7.88
C GLY A 103 -3.50 0.24 8.66
N LYS A 104 -3.50 0.35 9.99
CA LYS A 104 -2.73 -0.53 10.86
C LYS A 104 -3.15 -1.99 10.70
N ALA A 105 -4.45 -2.26 10.68
CA ALA A 105 -4.97 -3.62 10.54
C ALA A 105 -4.60 -4.23 9.17
N LEU A 106 -4.70 -3.45 8.08
CA LEU A 106 -4.24 -3.86 6.74
C LEU A 106 -2.76 -4.19 6.74
N MET A 107 -1.93 -3.32 7.33
CA MET A 107 -0.48 -3.51 7.37
C MET A 107 -0.10 -4.77 8.16
N LEU A 108 -0.71 -4.99 9.31
CA LEU A 108 -0.45 -6.17 10.13
C LEU A 108 -0.86 -7.47 9.40
N TYR A 109 -1.98 -7.46 8.69
CA TYR A 109 -2.39 -8.59 7.87
C TYR A 109 -1.37 -8.88 6.77
N ALA A 110 -0.90 -7.83 6.08
CA ALA A 110 0.13 -7.98 5.05
C ALA A 110 1.45 -8.54 5.63
N PHE A 111 1.84 -8.12 6.83
CA PHE A 111 3.02 -8.68 7.50
C PHE A 111 2.87 -10.18 7.75
N ASP A 112 1.70 -10.61 8.21
CA ASP A 112 1.44 -12.04 8.45
C ASP A 112 1.51 -12.84 7.15
N GLU A 113 0.97 -12.32 6.05
CA GLU A 113 1.04 -12.97 4.75
C GLU A 113 2.50 -13.04 4.23
N LEU A 114 3.26 -11.97 4.39
CA LEU A 114 4.68 -11.96 4.01
C LEU A 114 5.50 -12.98 4.83
N LYS A 115 5.23 -13.09 6.13
CA LYS A 115 5.86 -14.11 6.98
C LYS A 115 5.53 -15.53 6.53
N LYS A 116 4.28 -15.78 6.14
CA LYS A 116 3.85 -17.08 5.58
C LYS A 116 4.58 -17.41 4.29
N LEU A 117 4.96 -16.38 3.52
CA LEU A 117 5.78 -16.55 2.31
C LEU A 117 7.27 -16.69 2.61
N GLY A 118 7.68 -16.73 3.88
CA GLY A 118 9.05 -16.91 4.30
C GLY A 118 9.88 -15.62 4.39
N MET A 119 9.25 -14.46 4.29
CA MET A 119 9.96 -13.18 4.39
C MET A 119 10.30 -12.87 5.85
N ASN A 120 11.49 -12.33 6.08
CA ASN A 120 11.92 -11.88 7.41
C ASN A 120 12.08 -10.36 7.49
N ARG A 121 11.88 -9.67 6.39
CA ARG A 121 12.03 -8.22 6.24
C ARG A 121 11.02 -7.72 5.24
N VAL A 122 10.62 -6.47 5.39
CA VAL A 122 9.72 -5.79 4.44
C VAL A 122 10.22 -4.37 4.20
N SER A 123 10.11 -3.90 2.96
CA SER A 123 10.40 -2.54 2.57
C SER A 123 9.22 -1.89 1.87
N LEU A 124 9.26 -0.58 1.77
CA LEU A 124 8.32 0.20 0.98
C LEU A 124 8.97 1.51 0.52
N TRP A 125 8.46 2.06 -0.56
CA TRP A 125 8.85 3.35 -1.07
C TRP A 125 7.73 4.37 -0.85
N ALA A 126 8.12 5.58 -0.47
CA ALA A 126 7.17 6.68 -0.25
C ALA A 126 7.74 7.98 -0.82
N LEU A 127 6.88 8.83 -1.39
CA LEU A 127 7.30 10.16 -1.78
C LEU A 127 7.90 10.90 -0.59
N GLU A 128 9.05 11.52 -0.81
CA GLU A 128 9.76 12.28 0.22
C GLU A 128 8.89 13.39 0.81
N SER A 129 8.00 13.99 -0.01
CA SER A 129 7.08 15.05 0.41
C SER A 129 5.84 14.55 1.15
N ASN A 130 5.56 13.25 1.16
CA ASN A 130 4.37 12.69 1.82
C ASN A 130 4.65 12.42 3.31
N THR A 131 4.75 13.48 4.09
CA THR A 131 5.10 13.41 5.52
C THR A 131 4.07 12.68 6.36
N ALA A 132 2.79 12.72 5.99
CA ALA A 132 1.73 11.99 6.68
C ALA A 132 1.94 10.47 6.58
N ALA A 133 2.35 9.98 5.41
CA ALA A 133 2.70 8.57 5.21
C ALA A 133 3.93 8.19 6.05
N HIS A 134 4.95 9.05 6.10
CA HIS A 134 6.13 8.83 6.92
C HIS A 134 5.78 8.62 8.39
N CYS A 135 4.89 9.44 8.93
CA CYS A 135 4.41 9.28 10.31
C CYS A 135 3.74 7.93 10.53
N PHE A 136 2.89 7.52 9.59
CA PHE A 136 2.21 6.22 9.67
C PHE A 136 3.21 5.06 9.64
N TYR A 137 4.16 5.07 8.69
CA TYR A 137 5.16 4.02 8.58
C TYR A 137 6.07 3.96 9.81
N THR A 138 6.47 5.10 10.33
CA THR A 138 7.28 5.17 11.57
C THR A 138 6.53 4.55 12.75
N LYS A 139 5.23 4.83 12.89
CA LYS A 139 4.40 4.23 13.95
C LYS A 139 4.26 2.71 13.77
N MET A 140 4.33 2.21 12.54
CA MET A 140 4.30 0.78 12.25
C MET A 140 5.65 0.09 12.49
N GLY A 141 6.69 0.83 12.81
CA GLY A 141 8.01 0.31 13.12
C GLY A 141 9.03 0.41 11.99
N PHE A 142 8.64 0.97 10.84
CA PHE A 142 9.58 1.20 9.74
C PHE A 142 10.56 2.33 10.05
N THR A 143 11.75 2.22 9.49
CA THR A 143 12.77 3.29 9.52
C THR A 143 13.31 3.54 8.12
N PRO A 144 13.67 4.77 7.76
CA PRO A 144 14.38 5.04 6.51
C PRO A 144 15.71 4.27 6.48
N ASP A 145 16.03 3.65 5.36
CA ASP A 145 17.28 2.87 5.23
C ASP A 145 18.36 3.56 4.38
N GLY A 146 18.12 4.79 3.96
CA GLY A 146 19.06 5.59 3.19
C GLY A 146 18.91 5.47 1.67
N ALA A 147 18.13 4.52 1.17
CA ALA A 147 17.88 4.38 -0.26
C ALA A 147 16.94 5.48 -0.74
N ARG A 148 17.24 6.01 -1.92
CA ARG A 148 16.49 7.09 -2.56
C ARG A 148 16.47 6.86 -4.06
N LYS A 149 15.35 7.16 -4.70
CA LYS A 149 15.24 7.11 -6.16
C LYS A 149 14.42 8.29 -6.67
N GLN A 150 14.59 8.62 -7.93
CA GLN A 150 13.77 9.58 -8.63
C GLN A 150 12.76 8.82 -9.46
N ASP A 151 11.49 9.06 -9.18
CA ASP A 151 10.36 8.55 -9.94
C ASP A 151 9.74 9.70 -10.75
N PRO A 152 9.00 9.46 -11.83
CA PRO A 152 8.30 10.51 -12.57
C PRO A 152 7.42 11.43 -11.72
N VAL A 153 6.90 10.93 -10.60
CA VAL A 153 6.06 11.72 -9.68
C VAL A 153 6.86 12.49 -8.62
N GLY A 154 8.17 12.25 -8.49
CA GLY A 154 9.03 12.93 -7.53
C GLY A 154 10.05 12.02 -6.88
N ALA A 155 10.81 12.57 -5.93
CA ALA A 155 11.77 11.80 -5.16
C ALA A 155 11.09 10.88 -4.17
N GLU A 156 11.53 9.64 -4.11
CA GLU A 156 11.05 8.65 -3.14
C GLU A 156 12.18 8.22 -2.21
N ILE A 157 11.84 7.91 -0.98
CA ILE A 157 12.73 7.30 0.01
C ILE A 157 12.19 5.95 0.43
N ARG A 158 13.10 5.05 0.78
CA ARG A 158 12.74 3.70 1.20
C ARG A 158 12.72 3.59 2.72
N PHE A 159 11.69 2.91 3.21
CA PHE A 159 11.55 2.50 4.60
C PHE A 159 11.67 0.99 4.69
N SER A 160 12.28 0.49 5.76
CA SER A 160 12.48 -0.94 5.98
C SER A 160 12.11 -1.33 7.40
N LEU A 161 11.67 -2.57 7.55
CA LEU A 161 11.34 -3.18 8.82
C LEU A 161 11.79 -4.64 8.81
N THR A 162 12.53 -5.05 9.81
CA THR A 162 12.85 -6.46 10.05
C THR A 162 11.83 -7.03 11.01
N PHE A 163 11.21 -8.16 10.63
CA PHE A 163 10.29 -8.84 11.53
C PHE A 163 11.06 -9.40 12.70
N SER A 164 10.81 -8.89 13.92
CA SER A 164 11.48 -9.34 15.12
C SER A 164 10.81 -10.60 15.68
N GLY A 165 11.65 -11.49 16.19
CA GLY A 165 11.20 -12.49 17.14
C GLY A 165 10.24 -13.50 16.58
N LEU A 166 10.67 -14.25 15.58
CA LEU A 166 10.06 -15.56 15.35
C LEU A 166 10.52 -16.48 16.49
N GLY A 167 9.79 -16.34 17.58
CA GLY A 167 9.82 -17.41 18.53
C GLY A 167 9.00 -18.55 17.99
#